data_ca47c1d0d0fd3c08bedf562415bad0c2
#
_entry.id   ca47c1d0d0fd3c08bedf562415bad0c2
#
_cell.length_a   1.000
_cell.length_b   1.000
_cell.length_c   1.000
_cell.angle_alpha   90.00
_cell.angle_beta   90.00
_cell.angle_gamma   90.00
#
_symmetry.space_group_name_H-M   'P 1'
#
loop_
_entity.id
_entity.type
_entity.pdbx_description
1 polymer ?
#
loop_
_entity_poly.entity_id
_entity_poly.type
_entity_poly.pdbx_seq_one_letter_code
_entity_poly.pdbx_strand_id
1 'polypeptide(L)'
;MVSCFKGAFRVTSAYGMRTLNGVTRFHHGLDLVGLEDIIVYAISAGTVRTGFQANEAGNFVVVTIKDGRRVYYMHLKSFLVPNGAFVAKGQAIGIMGNTGHSYGAHTHLELRPKGTSYESLDIAAFTGIPNKLGVYYYNPNEQEESAVTQEKFDEMMDDYLRRLAEKPPEEWSKEERDFCEKRGILRGDSDGKMRYKSYVTREEAAAIAYRIIKGLTEFGR
;
A
#
# COMPACT_ATOMS: atom_id res chain seq x y z
N MET A 1 0.50 0.83 6.90
CA MET A 1 1.59 0.05 7.53
C MET A 1 2.91 0.31 6.81
N VAL A 2 4.03 0.40 7.55
CA VAL A 2 5.40 0.50 6.98
C VAL A 2 6.29 -0.51 7.67
N SER A 3 7.00 -1.36 6.92
CA SER A 3 7.93 -2.36 7.47
C SER A 3 9.35 -2.12 6.98
N CYS A 4 10.33 -2.62 7.75
CA CYS A 4 11.73 -2.67 7.33
C CYS A 4 12.04 -3.87 6.41
N PHE A 5 11.05 -4.69 6.06
CA PHE A 5 11.10 -5.74 5.05
C PHE A 5 10.04 -5.49 4.00
N LYS A 6 10.33 -5.80 2.74
CA LYS A 6 9.37 -5.83 1.63
C LYS A 6 8.83 -7.24 1.49
N GLY A 7 7.58 -7.38 1.01
CA GLY A 7 6.94 -8.68 0.92
C GLY A 7 6.50 -9.23 2.28
N ALA A 8 6.49 -10.56 2.39
CA ALA A 8 6.11 -11.25 3.61
C ALA A 8 7.19 -11.14 4.71
N PHE A 9 6.77 -10.83 5.93
CA PHE A 9 7.61 -10.80 7.12
C PHE A 9 6.85 -11.32 8.33
N ARG A 10 7.60 -11.75 9.35
CA ARG A 10 7.02 -12.26 10.61
C ARG A 10 7.39 -11.36 11.77
N VAL A 11 6.40 -11.01 12.60
CA VAL A 11 6.61 -10.49 13.94
C VAL A 11 6.83 -11.68 14.87
N THR A 12 8.04 -11.83 15.40
CA THR A 12 8.43 -12.91 16.32
C THR A 12 8.38 -12.47 17.77
N SER A 13 8.40 -11.16 18.04
CA SER A 13 8.17 -10.60 19.36
C SER A 13 7.57 -9.20 19.28
N ALA A 14 6.53 -8.96 20.08
CA ALA A 14 5.80 -7.71 20.15
C ALA A 14 6.49 -6.70 21.07
N TYR A 15 6.20 -5.41 20.86
CA TYR A 15 6.58 -4.30 21.76
C TYR A 15 5.77 -4.39 23.06
N GLY A 16 6.41 -4.11 24.18
CA GLY A 16 5.77 -4.07 25.50
C GLY A 16 6.17 -5.22 26.42
N MET A 17 5.37 -5.47 27.47
CA MET A 17 5.68 -6.52 28.45
C MET A 17 5.58 -7.91 27.81
N ARG A 18 6.62 -8.71 27.93
CA ARG A 18 6.65 -10.12 27.47
C ARG A 18 7.30 -11.03 28.50
N THR A 19 6.85 -12.28 28.54
CA THR A 19 7.46 -13.33 29.38
C THR A 19 8.22 -14.31 28.49
N LEU A 20 9.52 -14.42 28.70
CA LEU A 20 10.40 -15.40 28.04
C LEU A 20 11.09 -16.25 29.11
N ASN A 21 10.99 -17.58 28.99
CA ASN A 21 11.60 -18.52 29.94
C ASN A 21 11.24 -18.22 31.41
N GLY A 22 9.98 -17.82 31.67
CA GLY A 22 9.49 -17.48 33.00
C GLY A 22 9.90 -16.07 33.52
N VAL A 23 10.68 -15.29 32.76
CA VAL A 23 11.09 -13.94 33.12
C VAL A 23 10.29 -12.90 32.34
N THR A 24 9.59 -12.05 33.05
CA THR A 24 8.81 -10.94 32.45
C THR A 24 9.70 -9.70 32.34
N ARG A 25 9.82 -9.17 31.11
CA ARG A 25 10.60 -7.96 30.80
C ARG A 25 9.88 -7.11 29.76
N PHE A 26 10.17 -5.81 29.78
CA PHE A 26 9.70 -4.91 28.73
C PHE A 26 10.57 -5.07 27.49
N HIS A 27 9.92 -5.25 26.33
CA HIS A 27 10.54 -5.31 25.01
C HIS A 27 10.39 -3.96 24.31
N HIS A 28 11.50 -3.31 24.05
CA HIS A 28 11.56 -1.93 23.61
C HIS A 28 11.30 -1.75 22.10
N GLY A 29 11.07 -2.84 21.34
CA GLY A 29 10.86 -2.82 19.90
C GLY A 29 10.00 -3.97 19.40
N LEU A 30 9.99 -4.15 18.09
CA LEU A 30 9.45 -5.31 17.40
C LEU A 30 10.60 -6.17 16.88
N ASP A 31 10.57 -7.48 17.14
CA ASP A 31 11.48 -8.42 16.47
C ASP A 31 10.83 -8.92 15.19
N LEU A 32 11.48 -8.64 14.06
CA LEU A 32 10.96 -8.89 12.72
C LEU A 32 11.89 -9.81 11.94
N VAL A 33 11.31 -10.76 11.21
CA VAL A 33 12.02 -11.69 10.31
C VAL A 33 11.47 -11.52 8.90
N GLY A 34 12.33 -11.14 7.96
CA GLY A 34 11.98 -11.16 6.53
C GLY A 34 11.87 -12.59 6.04
N LEU A 35 10.80 -12.91 5.31
CA LEU A 35 10.51 -14.27 4.82
C LEU A 35 10.84 -14.43 3.33
N GLU A 36 10.74 -13.37 2.56
CA GLU A 36 11.07 -13.34 1.13
C GLU A 36 12.42 -12.70 0.86
N ASP A 37 12.82 -11.73 1.70
CA ASP A 37 14.07 -11.01 1.60
C ASP A 37 14.63 -10.74 3.00
N ILE A 38 15.96 -10.77 3.12
CA ILE A 38 16.70 -10.46 4.37
C ILE A 38 17.32 -9.05 4.34
N ILE A 39 17.08 -8.29 3.27
CA ILE A 39 17.51 -6.89 3.18
C ILE A 39 16.64 -6.05 4.12
N VAL A 40 17.29 -5.22 4.92
CA VAL A 40 16.64 -4.30 5.84
C VAL A 40 16.56 -2.93 5.20
N TYR A 41 15.35 -2.37 5.15
CA TYR A 41 15.06 -1.08 4.51
C TYR A 41 14.72 -0.01 5.55
N ALA A 42 15.12 1.23 5.28
CA ALA A 42 14.76 2.37 6.12
C ALA A 42 13.25 2.64 6.08
N ILE A 43 12.57 2.62 7.23
CA ILE A 43 11.13 2.91 7.31
C ILE A 43 10.82 4.41 7.21
N SER A 44 11.83 5.26 7.33
CA SER A 44 11.74 6.73 7.20
C SER A 44 13.05 7.29 6.64
N ALA A 45 12.96 8.43 5.97
CA ALA A 45 14.16 9.16 5.54
C ALA A 45 14.87 9.79 6.75
N GLY A 46 16.21 9.89 6.69
CA GLY A 46 16.99 10.50 7.75
C GLY A 46 18.49 10.28 7.63
N THR A 47 19.23 10.76 8.62
CA THR A 47 20.69 10.62 8.68
C THR A 47 21.07 9.35 9.45
N VAL A 48 21.98 8.58 8.88
CA VAL A 48 22.43 7.28 9.39
C VAL A 48 23.56 7.43 10.40
N ARG A 49 23.49 6.65 11.47
CA ARG A 49 24.62 6.29 12.31
C ARG A 49 24.73 4.77 12.37
N THR A 50 25.90 4.23 12.07
CA THR A 50 26.21 2.79 12.23
C THR A 50 27.04 2.56 13.48
N GLY A 51 26.98 1.38 14.06
CA GLY A 51 27.77 1.00 15.22
C GLY A 51 27.68 -0.48 15.55
N PHE A 52 28.46 -0.88 16.57
CA PHE A 52 28.48 -2.25 17.08
C PHE A 52 28.48 -2.26 18.61
N GLN A 53 27.66 -3.12 19.21
CA GLN A 53 27.60 -3.38 20.65
C GLN A 53 27.52 -4.89 20.89
N ALA A 54 28.63 -5.49 21.32
CA ALA A 54 28.81 -6.95 21.38
C ALA A 54 27.72 -7.69 22.19
N ASN A 55 27.35 -7.17 23.36
CA ASN A 55 26.45 -7.82 24.30
C ASN A 55 25.01 -7.27 24.29
N GLU A 56 24.68 -6.46 23.31
CA GLU A 56 23.35 -5.82 23.18
C GLU A 56 22.91 -5.83 21.71
N ALA A 57 22.98 -4.67 21.05
CA ALA A 57 22.43 -4.42 19.72
C ALA A 57 23.17 -5.15 18.58
N GLY A 58 24.36 -5.72 18.81
CA GLY A 58 25.22 -6.22 17.74
C GLY A 58 25.57 -5.11 16.74
N ASN A 59 25.62 -5.42 15.47
CA ASN A 59 25.67 -4.42 14.41
C ASN A 59 24.32 -3.72 14.34
N PHE A 60 24.33 -2.39 14.36
CA PHE A 60 23.12 -1.60 14.28
C PHE A 60 23.23 -0.41 13.33
N VAL A 61 22.13 -0.06 12.73
CA VAL A 61 21.89 1.20 12.03
C VAL A 61 20.89 2.01 12.83
N VAL A 62 21.15 3.31 13.01
CA VAL A 62 20.19 4.29 13.53
C VAL A 62 19.90 5.29 12.45
N VAL A 63 18.63 5.52 12.15
CA VAL A 63 18.17 6.59 11.28
C VAL A 63 17.56 7.69 12.13
N THR A 64 18.20 8.85 12.18
CA THR A 64 17.65 10.05 12.83
C THR A 64 16.72 10.75 11.84
N ILE A 65 15.44 10.75 12.11
CA ILE A 65 14.41 11.30 11.23
C ILE A 65 14.21 12.81 11.45
N LYS A 66 13.42 13.46 10.61
CA LYS A 66 13.28 14.93 10.54
C LYS A 66 12.91 15.59 11.87
N ASP A 67 12.08 14.96 12.70
CA ASP A 67 11.65 15.48 14.00
C ASP A 67 12.64 15.20 15.14
N GLY A 68 13.75 14.52 14.83
CA GLY A 68 14.83 14.17 15.74
C GLY A 68 14.63 12.85 16.48
N ARG A 69 13.52 12.14 16.28
CA ARG A 69 13.38 10.75 16.76
C ARG A 69 14.38 9.85 16.04
N ARG A 70 14.64 8.70 16.63
CA ARG A 70 15.67 7.77 16.14
C ARG A 70 15.08 6.38 15.97
N VAL A 71 15.18 5.84 14.77
CA VAL A 71 14.79 4.46 14.46
C VAL A 71 16.03 3.59 14.47
N TYR A 72 16.03 2.57 15.31
CA TYR A 72 17.11 1.59 15.47
C TYR A 72 16.76 0.30 14.73
N TYR A 73 17.75 -0.23 14.01
CA TYR A 73 17.72 -1.52 13.33
C TYR A 73 18.90 -2.32 13.87
N MET A 74 18.66 -3.30 14.74
CA MET A 74 19.69 -4.01 15.48
C MET A 74 19.85 -5.45 14.98
N HIS A 75 20.90 -6.12 15.47
CA HIS A 75 21.28 -7.51 15.20
C HIS A 75 21.65 -7.77 13.73
N LEU A 76 22.03 -6.74 12.99
CA LEU A 76 22.34 -6.83 11.56
C LEU A 76 23.58 -7.71 11.31
N LYS A 77 23.61 -8.40 10.18
CA LYS A 77 24.80 -9.10 9.67
C LYS A 77 25.84 -8.09 9.17
N SER A 78 25.38 -7.09 8.41
CA SER A 78 26.24 -6.08 7.79
C SER A 78 25.47 -4.82 7.45
N PHE A 79 26.21 -3.72 7.22
CA PHE A 79 25.67 -2.44 6.75
C PHE A 79 25.74 -2.36 5.23
N LEU A 80 24.75 -1.72 4.62
CA LEU A 80 24.70 -1.38 3.18
C LEU A 80 24.88 0.12 2.93
N VAL A 81 25.04 0.90 4.00
CA VAL A 81 25.21 2.35 3.95
C VAL A 81 26.35 2.78 4.87
N PRO A 82 27.12 3.82 4.51
CA PRO A 82 28.17 4.35 5.38
C PRO A 82 27.57 5.19 6.52
N ASN A 83 28.36 5.31 7.60
CA ASN A 83 28.04 6.22 8.69
C ASN A 83 27.97 7.67 8.19
N GLY A 84 26.98 8.44 8.67
CA GLY A 84 26.75 9.83 8.26
C GLY A 84 25.94 9.99 6.97
N ALA A 85 25.65 8.93 6.23
CA ALA A 85 24.85 9.02 5.00
C ALA A 85 23.41 9.50 5.30
N PHE A 86 22.82 10.20 4.35
CA PHE A 86 21.38 10.42 4.32
C PHE A 86 20.72 9.30 3.52
N VAL A 87 19.64 8.73 4.03
CA VAL A 87 18.86 7.69 3.36
C VAL A 87 17.42 8.12 3.13
N ALA A 88 16.86 7.70 2.01
CA ALA A 88 15.44 7.84 1.72
C ALA A 88 14.64 6.72 2.41
N LYS A 89 13.35 6.94 2.63
CA LYS A 89 12.41 5.88 3.01
C LYS A 89 12.43 4.77 1.93
N GLY A 90 12.49 3.52 2.35
CA GLY A 90 12.55 2.36 1.44
C GLY A 90 13.93 2.08 0.85
N GLN A 91 14.99 2.84 1.22
CA GLN A 91 16.36 2.56 0.84
C GLN A 91 16.93 1.39 1.66
N ALA A 92 17.65 0.47 1.01
CA ALA A 92 18.36 -0.63 1.67
C ALA A 92 19.48 -0.07 2.57
N ILE A 93 19.51 -0.50 3.85
CA ILE A 93 20.44 0.01 4.87
C ILE A 93 21.28 -1.07 5.54
N GLY A 94 20.86 -2.34 5.46
CA GLY A 94 21.59 -3.45 6.07
C GLY A 94 21.04 -4.81 5.66
N ILE A 95 21.68 -5.84 6.17
CA ILE A 95 21.26 -7.24 6.03
C ILE A 95 20.86 -7.75 7.40
N MET A 96 19.69 -8.38 7.52
CA MET A 96 19.24 -9.04 8.73
C MET A 96 20.28 -10.07 9.19
N GLY A 97 20.48 -10.17 10.49
CA GLY A 97 21.51 -11.06 11.05
C GLY A 97 21.15 -11.60 12.42
N ASN A 98 22.18 -12.02 13.15
CA ASN A 98 22.08 -12.60 14.49
C ASN A 98 23.27 -12.14 15.36
N THR A 99 23.68 -10.86 15.24
CA THR A 99 24.83 -10.33 15.98
C THR A 99 24.39 -9.72 17.31
N GLY A 100 25.31 -9.63 18.29
CA GLY A 100 25.03 -9.14 19.63
C GLY A 100 24.22 -10.14 20.48
N HIS A 101 23.36 -9.63 21.36
CA HIS A 101 22.51 -10.45 22.22
C HIS A 101 21.24 -10.87 21.48
N SER A 102 21.34 -11.92 20.67
CA SER A 102 20.25 -12.43 19.82
C SER A 102 20.23 -13.96 19.84
N TYR A 103 19.03 -14.53 19.88
CA TYR A 103 18.78 -15.98 19.93
C TYR A 103 18.41 -16.60 18.56
N GLY A 104 18.40 -15.81 17.50
CA GLY A 104 18.07 -16.23 16.15
C GLY A 104 18.08 -15.08 15.17
N ALA A 105 18.19 -15.34 13.88
CA ALA A 105 18.23 -14.31 12.87
C ALA A 105 16.94 -13.45 12.85
N HIS A 106 17.07 -12.17 13.13
CA HIS A 106 15.97 -11.19 13.10
C HIS A 106 16.52 -9.76 13.04
N THR A 107 15.68 -8.80 12.83
CA THR A 107 15.96 -7.37 13.05
C THR A 107 15.10 -6.89 14.20
N HIS A 108 15.73 -6.41 15.28
CA HIS A 108 15.03 -5.67 16.33
C HIS A 108 14.84 -4.23 15.84
N LEU A 109 13.59 -3.83 15.66
CA LEU A 109 13.17 -2.50 15.21
C LEU A 109 12.64 -1.70 16.40
N GLU A 110 13.32 -0.58 16.73
CA GLU A 110 12.98 0.23 17.91
C GLU A 110 12.90 1.71 17.55
N LEU A 111 11.95 2.43 18.15
CA LEU A 111 11.82 3.89 18.04
C LEU A 111 12.21 4.53 19.38
N ARG A 112 13.11 5.51 19.35
CA ARG A 112 13.48 6.32 20.52
C ARG A 112 13.17 7.80 20.32
N PRO A 113 12.88 8.54 21.41
CA PRO A 113 12.65 9.98 21.32
C PRO A 113 13.93 10.72 20.87
N LYS A 114 13.79 12.01 20.61
CA LYS A 114 14.90 12.91 20.33
C LYS A 114 15.88 12.96 21.53
N GLY A 115 17.16 13.11 21.24
CA GLY A 115 18.21 13.23 22.25
C GLY A 115 18.86 11.89 22.61
N THR A 116 19.34 11.74 23.84
CA THR A 116 20.14 10.59 24.29
C THR A 116 19.33 9.60 25.16
N SER A 117 18.02 9.80 25.31
CA SER A 117 17.18 8.90 26.10
C SER A 117 17.23 7.46 25.58
N TYR A 118 17.28 6.52 26.51
CA TYR A 118 17.12 5.08 26.26
C TYR A 118 15.67 4.62 26.31
N GLU A 119 14.75 5.53 26.58
CA GLU A 119 13.32 5.23 26.50
C GLU A 119 12.92 4.86 25.08
N SER A 120 12.03 3.89 24.94
CA SER A 120 11.44 3.53 23.67
C SER A 120 10.03 4.08 23.54
N LEU A 121 9.68 4.45 22.33
CA LEU A 121 8.33 4.79 21.93
C LEU A 121 7.67 3.59 21.25
N ASP A 122 6.35 3.55 21.24
CA ASP A 122 5.62 2.46 20.57
C ASP A 122 5.89 2.47 19.06
N ILE A 123 6.79 1.59 18.64
CA ILE A 123 7.16 1.41 17.24
C ILE A 123 6.03 0.76 16.44
N ALA A 124 5.19 -0.06 17.06
CA ALA A 124 4.05 -0.67 16.39
C ALA A 124 3.02 0.39 16.00
N ALA A 125 2.68 1.30 16.91
CA ALA A 125 1.83 2.44 16.62
C ALA A 125 2.44 3.37 15.55
N PHE A 126 3.76 3.59 15.59
CA PHE A 126 4.45 4.43 14.60
C PHE A 126 4.45 3.84 13.20
N THR A 127 4.63 2.53 13.07
CA THR A 127 4.72 1.83 11.79
C THR A 127 3.37 1.34 11.26
N GLY A 128 2.38 1.19 12.14
CA GLY A 128 1.11 0.51 11.87
C GLY A 128 1.27 -1.01 11.70
N ILE A 129 2.45 -1.58 12.05
CA ILE A 129 2.62 -3.04 12.13
C ILE A 129 1.82 -3.54 13.34
N PRO A 130 0.96 -4.58 13.18
CA PRO A 130 0.22 -5.13 14.31
C PRO A 130 1.15 -5.54 15.46
N ASN A 131 0.90 -5.06 16.66
CA ASN A 131 1.68 -5.41 17.86
C ASN A 131 1.32 -6.82 18.37
N LYS A 132 1.44 -7.81 17.48
CA LYS A 132 1.04 -9.19 17.71
C LYS A 132 1.91 -10.13 16.87
N LEU A 133 2.26 -11.30 17.43
CA LEU A 133 2.96 -12.35 16.69
C LEU A 133 2.13 -12.79 15.49
N GLY A 134 2.78 -12.95 14.35
CA GLY A 134 2.10 -13.35 13.10
C GLY A 134 2.93 -13.07 11.86
N VAL A 135 2.41 -13.49 10.73
CA VAL A 135 2.96 -13.19 9.41
C VAL A 135 2.13 -12.07 8.79
N TYR A 136 2.81 -11.06 8.26
CA TYR A 136 2.24 -9.89 7.65
C TYR A 136 2.90 -9.64 6.29
N TYR A 137 2.27 -8.82 5.46
CA TYR A 137 2.77 -8.48 4.14
C TYR A 137 2.88 -6.95 3.99
N TYR A 138 4.00 -6.46 3.46
CA TYR A 138 4.20 -5.06 3.17
C TYR A 138 4.65 -4.86 1.73
N ASN A 139 3.81 -4.20 0.94
CA ASN A 139 4.14 -3.71 -0.38
C ASN A 139 4.27 -2.18 -0.34
N PRO A 140 5.47 -1.62 -0.55
CA PRO A 140 5.64 -0.16 -0.57
C PRO A 140 4.82 0.53 -1.67
N ASN A 141 4.52 -0.14 -2.76
CA ASN A 141 3.76 0.39 -3.88
C ASN A 141 2.25 0.48 -3.58
N GLU A 142 1.70 -0.40 -2.74
CA GLU A 142 0.28 -0.32 -2.34
C GLU A 142 -0.06 0.93 -1.51
N GLN A 143 0.91 1.57 -0.89
CA GLN A 143 0.67 2.79 -0.11
C GLN A 143 0.58 4.05 -0.98
N GLU A 144 1.14 4.03 -2.18
CA GLU A 144 0.94 5.09 -3.16
C GLU A 144 -0.39 4.92 -3.91
N GLU A 145 -0.86 3.66 -4.08
CA GLU A 145 -2.17 3.36 -4.68
C GLU A 145 -3.35 3.53 -3.71
N SER A 146 -3.16 3.43 -2.39
CA SER A 146 -4.25 3.50 -1.40
C SER A 146 -4.82 4.89 -1.15
N ALA A 147 -4.29 5.92 -1.75
CA ALA A 147 -4.79 7.29 -1.71
C ALA A 147 -5.37 7.73 -3.06
N VAL A 148 -6.15 6.86 -3.72
CA VAL A 148 -7.03 7.33 -4.79
C VAL A 148 -8.09 8.19 -4.10
N THR A 149 -7.94 9.51 -4.19
CA THR A 149 -8.97 10.45 -3.72
C THR A 149 -10.25 10.19 -4.51
N GLN A 150 -11.41 10.58 -3.95
CA GLN A 150 -12.68 10.45 -4.68
C GLN A 150 -12.58 11.15 -6.05
N GLU A 151 -11.96 12.31 -6.12
CA GLU A 151 -11.72 13.04 -7.38
C GLU A 151 -10.91 12.22 -8.38
N LYS A 152 -9.85 11.56 -7.93
CA LYS A 152 -9.01 10.72 -8.80
C LYS A 152 -9.75 9.46 -9.27
N PHE A 153 -10.55 8.87 -8.40
CA PHE A 153 -11.41 7.75 -8.76
C PHE A 153 -12.44 8.17 -9.82
N ASP A 154 -13.10 9.31 -9.62
CA ASP A 154 -14.08 9.85 -10.55
C ASP A 154 -13.44 10.15 -11.91
N GLU A 155 -12.25 10.79 -11.93
CA GLU A 155 -11.48 11.04 -13.15
C GLU A 155 -11.13 9.72 -13.90
N MET A 156 -10.68 8.72 -13.16
CA MET A 156 -10.36 7.39 -13.74
C MET A 156 -11.60 6.68 -14.29
N MET A 157 -12.73 6.80 -13.60
CA MET A 157 -14.01 6.24 -14.06
C MET A 157 -14.51 6.96 -15.30
N ASP A 158 -14.47 8.27 -15.33
CA ASP A 158 -14.88 9.07 -16.51
C ASP A 158 -14.02 8.73 -17.72
N ASP A 159 -12.70 8.62 -17.56
CA ASP A 159 -11.80 8.21 -18.63
C ASP A 159 -12.09 6.77 -19.11
N TYR A 160 -12.33 5.85 -18.18
CA TYR A 160 -12.71 4.47 -18.52
C TYR A 160 -14.03 4.42 -19.30
N LEU A 161 -15.06 5.13 -18.84
CA LEU A 161 -16.37 5.17 -19.50
C LEU A 161 -16.30 5.81 -20.88
N ARG A 162 -15.49 6.89 -21.02
CA ARG A 162 -15.23 7.52 -22.31
C ARG A 162 -14.57 6.55 -23.29
N ARG A 163 -13.49 5.86 -22.88
CA ARG A 163 -12.82 4.85 -23.71
C ARG A 163 -13.73 3.67 -24.07
N LEU A 164 -14.60 3.30 -23.14
CA LEU A 164 -15.59 2.25 -23.40
C LEU A 164 -16.59 2.68 -24.48
N ALA A 165 -17.08 3.91 -24.40
CA ALA A 165 -18.03 4.49 -25.35
C ALA A 165 -17.46 4.63 -26.78
N GLU A 166 -16.14 4.81 -26.89
CA GLU A 166 -15.43 4.92 -28.17
C GLU A 166 -15.17 3.56 -28.86
N LYS A 167 -15.33 2.45 -28.12
CA LYS A 167 -15.15 1.11 -28.72
C LYS A 167 -16.20 0.82 -29.79
N PRO A 168 -15.82 0.20 -30.90
CA PRO A 168 -16.78 -0.21 -31.91
C PRO A 168 -17.77 -1.20 -31.31
N PRO A 169 -19.03 -1.17 -31.75
CA PRO A 169 -20.02 -2.14 -31.34
C PRO A 169 -19.68 -3.54 -31.88
N GLU A 170 -20.15 -4.57 -31.17
CA GLU A 170 -19.96 -5.95 -31.59
C GLU A 170 -20.87 -6.29 -32.78
N GLU A 171 -20.41 -7.15 -33.67
CA GLU A 171 -21.12 -7.51 -34.91
C GLU A 171 -22.47 -8.22 -34.61
N TRP A 172 -22.53 -9.01 -33.52
CA TRP A 172 -23.71 -9.76 -33.14
C TRP A 172 -24.95 -8.89 -32.91
N SER A 173 -24.79 -7.62 -32.53
CA SER A 173 -25.87 -6.68 -32.22
C SER A 173 -26.24 -5.74 -33.41
N LYS A 174 -25.70 -6.01 -34.60
CA LYS A 174 -25.82 -5.09 -35.73
C LYS A 174 -27.29 -4.97 -36.22
N GLU A 175 -27.97 -6.07 -36.36
CA GLU A 175 -29.34 -6.09 -36.86
C GLU A 175 -30.30 -5.30 -35.93
N GLU A 176 -30.15 -5.52 -34.62
CA GLU A 176 -30.96 -4.83 -33.59
C GLU A 176 -30.65 -3.32 -33.55
N ARG A 177 -29.37 -2.96 -33.69
CA ARG A 177 -28.97 -1.54 -33.75
C ARG A 177 -29.59 -0.85 -34.97
N ASP A 178 -29.38 -1.43 -36.15
CA ASP A 178 -29.89 -0.89 -37.42
C ASP A 178 -31.42 -0.72 -37.37
N PHE A 179 -32.14 -1.68 -36.76
CA PHE A 179 -33.57 -1.60 -36.53
C PHE A 179 -33.96 -0.43 -35.61
N CYS A 180 -33.28 -0.30 -34.48
CA CYS A 180 -33.54 0.74 -33.50
C CYS A 180 -33.22 2.15 -34.00
N GLU A 181 -32.12 2.29 -34.75
CA GLU A 181 -31.72 3.56 -35.37
C GLU A 181 -32.73 4.01 -36.43
N LYS A 182 -33.06 3.14 -37.38
CA LYS A 182 -34.04 3.43 -38.44
C LYS A 182 -35.39 3.87 -37.90
N ARG A 183 -35.76 3.40 -36.71
CA ARG A 183 -37.04 3.78 -36.03
C ARG A 183 -36.88 4.92 -35.05
N GLY A 184 -35.68 5.48 -34.89
CA GLY A 184 -35.42 6.59 -33.97
C GLY A 184 -35.56 6.22 -32.49
N ILE A 185 -35.54 4.91 -32.17
CA ILE A 185 -35.53 4.40 -30.79
C ILE A 185 -34.19 4.75 -30.12
N LEU A 186 -33.09 4.43 -30.81
CA LEU A 186 -31.76 4.87 -30.45
C LEU A 186 -31.40 6.12 -31.26
N ARG A 187 -30.84 7.08 -30.58
CA ARG A 187 -30.34 8.33 -31.19
C ARG A 187 -28.95 8.61 -30.67
N GLY A 188 -28.07 9.20 -31.50
CA GLY A 188 -26.77 9.67 -31.07
C GLY A 188 -26.85 10.79 -30.05
N ASP A 189 -25.72 11.07 -29.42
CA ASP A 189 -25.55 12.23 -28.54
C ASP A 189 -25.69 13.55 -29.31
N SER A 190 -25.43 14.69 -28.63
CA SER A 190 -25.42 16.03 -29.24
C SER A 190 -24.51 16.14 -30.47
N ASP A 191 -23.47 15.31 -30.55
CA ASP A 191 -22.50 15.26 -31.65
C ASP A 191 -22.86 14.23 -32.71
N GLY A 192 -24.01 13.59 -32.59
CA GLY A 192 -24.52 12.54 -33.49
C GLY A 192 -23.82 11.19 -33.34
N LYS A 193 -23.02 10.97 -32.30
CA LYS A 193 -22.30 9.71 -32.07
C LYS A 193 -23.15 8.72 -31.27
N MET A 194 -23.26 7.51 -31.75
CA MET A 194 -24.15 6.45 -31.19
C MET A 194 -23.58 5.75 -29.94
N ARG A 195 -22.35 5.87 -29.60
CA ARG A 195 -21.68 5.37 -28.37
C ARG A 195 -22.28 4.11 -27.74
N TYR A 196 -22.47 3.04 -28.53
CA TYR A 196 -23.21 1.83 -28.15
C TYR A 196 -22.71 1.09 -26.91
N LYS A 197 -21.47 1.32 -26.49
CA LYS A 197 -20.86 0.70 -25.31
C LYS A 197 -20.81 1.65 -24.10
N SER A 198 -21.47 2.81 -24.17
CA SER A 198 -21.65 3.64 -22.99
C SER A 198 -22.71 3.08 -22.05
N TYR A 199 -22.61 3.42 -20.76
CA TYR A 199 -23.67 3.13 -19.82
C TYR A 199 -24.88 4.01 -20.10
N VAL A 200 -26.08 3.41 -19.92
CA VAL A 200 -27.36 4.13 -20.07
C VAL A 200 -27.78 4.66 -18.71
N THR A 201 -28.00 5.96 -18.61
CA THR A 201 -28.57 6.58 -17.42
C THR A 201 -30.06 6.20 -17.26
N ARG A 202 -30.62 6.39 -16.07
CA ARG A 202 -32.07 6.15 -15.86
C ARG A 202 -32.92 7.04 -16.74
N GLU A 203 -32.51 8.27 -17.02
CA GLU A 203 -33.18 9.22 -17.89
C GLU A 203 -33.17 8.77 -19.35
N GLU A 204 -32.00 8.32 -19.84
CA GLU A 204 -31.89 7.75 -21.19
C GLU A 204 -32.70 6.47 -21.37
N ALA A 205 -32.69 5.58 -20.36
CA ALA A 205 -33.49 4.38 -20.36
C ALA A 205 -35.01 4.72 -20.41
N ALA A 206 -35.46 5.72 -19.66
CA ALA A 206 -36.82 6.20 -19.69
C ALA A 206 -37.22 6.81 -21.07
N ALA A 207 -36.30 7.58 -21.67
CA ALA A 207 -36.49 8.14 -23.01
C ALA A 207 -36.56 7.05 -24.08
N ILE A 208 -35.74 6.00 -23.98
CA ILE A 208 -35.81 4.84 -24.89
C ILE A 208 -37.14 4.11 -24.72
N ALA A 209 -37.56 3.79 -23.48
CA ALA A 209 -38.83 3.13 -23.19
C ALA A 209 -40.02 3.93 -23.71
N TYR A 210 -40.01 5.26 -23.51
CA TYR A 210 -41.08 6.14 -24.05
C TYR A 210 -41.20 6.06 -25.57
N ARG A 211 -40.06 6.09 -26.31
CA ARG A 211 -40.06 6.00 -27.78
C ARG A 211 -40.60 4.64 -28.29
N ILE A 212 -40.27 3.56 -27.57
CA ILE A 212 -40.76 2.22 -27.88
C ILE A 212 -42.28 2.19 -27.72
N ILE A 213 -42.81 2.63 -26.59
CA ILE A 213 -44.24 2.63 -26.29
C ILE A 213 -45.01 3.51 -27.30
N LYS A 214 -44.50 4.72 -27.55
CA LYS A 214 -45.09 5.66 -28.52
C LYS A 214 -45.12 5.05 -29.92
N GLY A 215 -44.03 4.43 -30.39
CA GLY A 215 -43.98 3.76 -31.69
C GLY A 215 -44.99 2.62 -31.80
N LEU A 216 -45.21 1.85 -30.74
CA LEU A 216 -46.21 0.77 -30.71
C LEU A 216 -47.66 1.31 -30.80
N THR A 217 -47.94 2.48 -30.22
CA THR A 217 -49.26 3.11 -30.25
C THR A 217 -49.58 3.79 -31.58
N GLU A 218 -48.56 4.23 -32.32
CA GLU A 218 -48.74 4.85 -33.65
C GLU A 218 -48.90 3.83 -34.79
N PHE A 219 -48.46 2.57 -34.60
CA PHE A 219 -48.62 1.47 -35.57
C PHE A 219 -49.78 0.55 -35.29
N GLY A 220 -50.57 0.80 -34.25
CA GLY A 220 -51.75 0.02 -33.87
C GLY A 220 -53.09 0.64 -34.31
N ARG A 221 -53.09 1.56 -35.31
CA ARG A 221 -54.29 2.11 -35.93
C ARG A 221 -54.35 1.77 -37.42
#